data_69e56bd38c0eee03f3e2c2d4a38d84f1
#
_entry.id   69e56bd38c0eee03f3e2c2d4a38d84f1
#
_cell.length_a   1.000
_cell.length_b   1.000
_cell.length_c   1.000
_cell.angle_alpha   90.00
_cell.angle_beta   90.00
_cell.angle_gamma   90.00
#
_symmetry.space_group_name_H-M   'P 1'
#
loop_
_entity.id
_entity.type
_entity.pdbx_description
1 polymer ?
#
loop_
_entity_poly.entity_id
_entity_poly.type
_entity_poly.pdbx_seq_one_letter_code
_entity_poly.pdbx_strand_id
1 'polypeptide(L)'
;THTTVTYRELIETLRQRTEITYLVAEPRTIQLGGAEIQVLPLLPPGSADLNNRSVGLVVRYGAFSAFLSGDSEIEELTFWVDQEVVPDVTLLKAPHHGGADAVTSEFLERAQPEVVVISVGVNTYGHPHPEAVQAYEAVADMVMTTREQGQVTILGYSDGRYEIRTGGV
;
A
#
# COMPACT_ATOMS: atom_id res chain seq x y z
N THR A 1 18.10 -4.89 -9.51
CA THR A 1 18.87 -4.43 -8.34
C THR A 1 19.20 -2.97 -8.53
N HIS A 2 18.73 -2.11 -7.66
CA HIS A 2 19.04 -0.68 -7.72
C HIS A 2 20.55 -0.47 -7.52
N THR A 3 21.14 0.33 -8.40
CA THR A 3 22.58 0.57 -8.43
C THR A 3 22.96 2.04 -8.24
N THR A 4 21.98 2.90 -7.91
CA THR A 4 22.24 4.33 -7.67
C THR A 4 23.18 4.52 -6.49
N VAL A 5 23.97 5.60 -6.51
CA VAL A 5 24.87 5.94 -5.41
C VAL A 5 24.11 6.06 -4.09
N THR A 6 23.00 6.80 -4.10
CA THR A 6 22.14 7.01 -2.92
C THR A 6 21.64 5.68 -2.33
N TYR A 7 21.23 4.73 -3.15
CA TYR A 7 20.81 3.41 -2.68
C TYR A 7 21.96 2.64 -2.01
N ARG A 8 23.15 2.66 -2.61
CA ARG A 8 24.33 2.00 -2.03
C ARG A 8 24.74 2.61 -0.70
N GLU A 9 24.75 3.94 -0.61
CA GLU A 9 25.05 4.68 0.63
C GLU A 9 24.01 4.37 1.72
N LEU A 10 22.72 4.30 1.39
CA LEU A 10 21.68 3.88 2.32
C LEU A 10 21.93 2.47 2.84
N ILE A 11 22.15 1.50 1.96
CA ILE A 11 22.41 0.11 2.36
C ILE A 11 23.69 0.00 3.23
N GLU A 12 24.73 0.72 2.88
CA GLU A 12 25.96 0.73 3.68
C GLU A 12 25.72 1.33 5.07
N THR A 13 25.02 2.45 5.14
CA THR A 13 24.63 3.09 6.40
C THR A 13 23.81 2.15 7.28
N LEU A 14 22.84 1.47 6.67
CA LEU A 14 21.98 0.51 7.37
C LEU A 14 22.80 -0.69 7.87
N ARG A 15 23.74 -1.22 7.10
CA ARG A 15 24.60 -2.35 7.49
C ARG A 15 25.50 -2.05 8.68
N GLN A 16 25.84 -0.79 8.90
CA GLN A 16 26.61 -0.34 10.06
C GLN A 16 25.76 -0.25 11.34
N ARG A 17 24.44 -0.33 11.22
CA ARG A 17 23.49 -0.28 12.33
C ARG A 17 23.25 -1.69 12.88
N THR A 18 23.94 -2.04 13.96
CA THR A 18 23.83 -3.38 14.57
C THR A 18 22.50 -3.63 15.28
N GLU A 19 21.77 -2.56 15.61
CA GLU A 19 20.43 -2.61 16.20
C GLU A 19 19.31 -2.89 15.18
N ILE A 20 19.62 -2.90 13.87
CA ILE A 20 18.65 -3.16 12.81
C ILE A 20 18.75 -4.61 12.36
N THR A 21 17.65 -5.31 12.41
CA THR A 21 17.52 -6.65 11.83
C THR A 21 16.89 -6.56 10.44
N TYR A 22 17.59 -7.08 9.44
CA TYR A 22 17.07 -7.18 8.07
C TYR A 22 16.32 -8.49 7.91
N LEU A 23 15.08 -8.40 7.47
CA LEU A 23 14.27 -9.57 7.16
C LEU A 23 14.00 -9.59 5.66
N VAL A 24 14.06 -10.76 5.07
CA VAL A 24 13.54 -10.97 3.72
C VAL A 24 12.03 -10.79 3.78
N ALA A 25 11.46 -10.16 2.75
CA ALA A 25 10.00 -10.01 2.62
C ALA A 25 9.39 -11.38 2.28
N GLU A 26 9.11 -12.15 3.32
CA GLU A 26 8.40 -13.44 3.26
C GLU A 26 7.09 -13.32 4.05
N PRO A 27 6.06 -14.11 3.69
CA PRO A 27 4.80 -14.09 4.41
C PRO A 27 5.02 -14.32 5.91
N ARG A 28 4.60 -13.38 6.72
CA ARG A 28 4.69 -13.46 8.19
C ARG A 28 3.73 -12.50 8.85
N THR A 29 3.48 -12.74 10.11
CA THR A 29 2.74 -11.82 10.97
C THR A 29 3.68 -11.21 12.01
N ILE A 30 3.62 -9.89 12.16
CA ILE A 30 4.36 -9.11 13.14
C ILE A 30 3.36 -8.51 14.12
N GLN A 31 3.58 -8.71 15.43
CA GLN A 31 2.76 -8.08 16.46
C GLN A 31 3.45 -6.81 16.97
N LEU A 32 2.74 -5.70 16.99
CA LEU A 32 3.27 -4.41 17.42
C LEU A 32 2.24 -3.64 18.25
N GLY A 33 2.40 -3.62 19.57
CA GLY A 33 1.58 -2.80 20.47
C GLY A 33 0.07 -3.05 20.36
N GLY A 34 -0.36 -4.28 20.09
CA GLY A 34 -1.77 -4.64 19.89
C GLY A 34 -2.25 -4.56 18.44
N ALA A 35 -1.42 -4.02 17.54
CA ALA A 35 -1.64 -4.13 16.10
C ALA A 35 -0.98 -5.42 15.54
N GLU A 36 -1.63 -6.00 14.55
CA GLU A 36 -1.11 -7.10 13.75
C GLU A 36 -0.73 -6.57 12.36
N ILE A 37 0.49 -6.85 11.91
CA ILE A 37 0.97 -6.51 10.58
C ILE A 37 1.25 -7.81 9.83
N GLN A 38 0.45 -8.11 8.83
CA GLN A 38 0.64 -9.24 7.94
C GLN A 38 1.47 -8.79 6.74
N VAL A 39 2.62 -9.41 6.52
CA VAL A 39 3.41 -9.27 5.29
C VAL A 39 2.86 -10.25 4.26
N LEU A 40 2.48 -9.74 3.10
CA LEU A 40 1.89 -10.53 2.03
C LEU A 40 2.96 -11.32 1.25
N PRO A 41 2.56 -12.42 0.57
CA PRO A 41 3.48 -13.16 -0.28
C PRO A 41 3.95 -12.31 -1.46
N LEU A 42 5.24 -12.36 -1.77
CA LEU A 42 5.79 -11.74 -2.97
C LEU A 42 5.39 -12.56 -4.21
N LEU A 43 5.18 -11.86 -5.30
CA LEU A 43 5.01 -12.50 -6.60
C LEU A 43 6.23 -13.39 -6.92
N PRO A 44 6.03 -14.63 -7.40
CA PRO A 44 7.13 -15.50 -7.79
C PRO A 44 8.05 -14.86 -8.83
N PRO A 45 9.34 -15.24 -8.87
CA PRO A 45 10.27 -14.71 -9.86
C PRO A 45 9.77 -14.94 -11.29
N GLY A 46 9.73 -13.89 -12.11
CA GLY A 46 9.26 -13.98 -13.51
C GLY A 46 8.68 -12.68 -14.02
N SER A 47 8.14 -11.84 -13.14
CA SER A 47 7.71 -10.48 -13.52
C SER A 47 8.91 -9.66 -13.99
N ALA A 48 8.72 -8.97 -15.10
CA ALA A 48 9.73 -8.05 -15.65
C ALA A 48 9.73 -6.72 -14.89
N ASP A 49 8.60 -6.34 -14.28
CA ASP A 49 8.46 -5.09 -13.57
C ASP A 49 8.85 -5.23 -12.09
N LEU A 50 9.69 -4.29 -11.62
CA LEU A 50 10.14 -4.26 -10.23
C LEU A 50 9.05 -3.79 -9.26
N ASN A 51 8.06 -3.06 -9.75
CA ASN A 51 6.92 -2.61 -8.96
C ASN A 51 6.10 -3.80 -8.45
N ASN A 52 5.98 -4.86 -9.28
CA ASN A 52 5.36 -6.14 -8.91
C ASN A 52 6.22 -7.00 -7.94
N ARG A 53 7.11 -6.35 -7.19
CA ARG A 53 7.85 -6.91 -6.05
C ARG A 53 7.75 -6.00 -4.84
N SER A 54 6.67 -5.30 -4.75
CA SER A 54 6.34 -4.46 -3.61
C SER A 54 6.08 -5.31 -2.37
N VAL A 55 6.41 -4.76 -1.22
CA VAL A 55 6.06 -5.41 0.06
C VAL A 55 4.65 -5.00 0.43
N GLY A 56 3.68 -5.83 0.10
CA GLY A 56 2.28 -5.63 0.51
C GLY A 56 2.10 -5.92 2.01
N LEU A 57 1.36 -5.05 2.68
CA LEU A 57 1.07 -5.18 4.10
C LEU A 57 -0.44 -5.05 4.35
N VAL A 58 -0.96 -5.89 5.22
CA VAL A 58 -2.26 -5.69 5.86
C VAL A 58 -2.03 -5.41 7.33
N VAL A 59 -2.47 -4.25 7.79
CA VAL A 59 -2.39 -3.83 9.19
C VAL A 59 -3.78 -3.97 9.82
N ARG A 60 -3.88 -4.63 10.97
CA ARG A 60 -5.12 -4.75 11.74
C ARG A 60 -4.90 -4.24 13.15
N TYR A 61 -5.86 -3.46 13.64
CA TYR A 61 -5.92 -3.04 15.03
C TYR A 61 -7.36 -3.15 15.54
N GLY A 62 -7.68 -4.27 16.17
CA GLY A 62 -9.06 -4.59 16.49
C GLY A 62 -9.92 -4.68 15.23
N ALA A 63 -10.96 -3.84 15.13
CA ALA A 63 -11.84 -3.78 13.98
C ALA A 63 -11.36 -2.82 12.86
N PHE A 64 -10.34 -1.98 13.11
CA PHE A 64 -9.73 -1.15 12.08
C PHE A 64 -8.71 -1.95 11.26
N SER A 65 -8.71 -1.74 9.95
CA SER A 65 -7.74 -2.37 9.05
C SER A 65 -7.27 -1.46 7.93
N ALA A 66 -6.04 -1.68 7.48
CA ALA A 66 -5.45 -0.94 6.38
C ALA A 66 -4.67 -1.86 5.44
N PHE A 67 -4.83 -1.66 4.13
CA PHE A 67 -4.05 -2.33 3.10
C PHE A 67 -3.05 -1.36 2.48
N LEU A 68 -1.77 -1.69 2.56
CA LEU A 68 -0.65 -0.92 2.03
C LEU A 68 0.01 -1.73 0.92
N SER A 69 -0.32 -1.42 -0.32
CA SER A 69 0.07 -2.20 -1.51
C SER A 69 1.44 -1.83 -2.09
N GLY A 70 2.08 -0.75 -1.60
CA GLY A 70 3.28 -0.23 -2.27
C GLY A 70 2.98 0.27 -3.68
N ASP A 71 3.83 -0.10 -4.62
CA ASP A 71 3.68 0.24 -6.04
C ASP A 71 3.31 -1.00 -6.88
N SER A 72 2.61 -1.97 -6.25
CA SER A 72 2.11 -3.17 -6.92
C SER A 72 1.22 -2.82 -8.09
N GLU A 73 1.39 -3.55 -9.18
CA GLU A 73 0.62 -3.45 -10.40
C GLU A 73 -0.32 -4.65 -10.56
N ILE A 74 -1.06 -4.69 -11.66
CA ILE A 74 -2.11 -5.69 -11.95
C ILE A 74 -1.62 -7.12 -11.69
N GLU A 75 -0.40 -7.47 -12.09
CA GLU A 75 0.12 -8.83 -11.95
C GLU A 75 0.22 -9.27 -10.47
N GLU A 76 0.75 -8.40 -9.60
CA GLU A 76 0.87 -8.69 -8.17
C GLU A 76 -0.47 -8.60 -7.44
N LEU A 77 -1.32 -7.64 -7.81
CA LEU A 77 -2.66 -7.52 -7.25
C LEU A 77 -3.51 -8.76 -7.57
N THR A 78 -3.45 -9.25 -8.81
CA THR A 78 -4.12 -10.48 -9.23
C THR A 78 -3.59 -11.69 -8.46
N PHE A 79 -2.26 -11.78 -8.32
CA PHE A 79 -1.64 -12.85 -7.53
C PHE A 79 -2.16 -12.86 -6.08
N TRP A 80 -2.27 -11.70 -5.42
CA TRP A 80 -2.82 -11.65 -4.06
C TRP A 80 -4.29 -12.03 -3.97
N VAL A 81 -5.09 -11.70 -5.00
CA VAL A 81 -6.49 -12.16 -5.11
C VAL A 81 -6.55 -13.68 -5.24
N ASP A 82 -5.73 -14.27 -6.11
CA ASP A 82 -5.66 -15.72 -6.34
C ASP A 82 -5.16 -16.49 -5.11
N GLN A 83 -4.30 -15.87 -4.30
CA GLN A 83 -3.84 -16.43 -3.03
C GLN A 83 -4.84 -16.22 -1.88
N GLU A 84 -5.99 -15.59 -2.13
CA GLU A 84 -7.02 -15.29 -1.13
C GLU A 84 -6.49 -14.50 0.09
N VAL A 85 -5.47 -13.64 -0.12
CA VAL A 85 -4.85 -12.86 0.96
C VAL A 85 -5.30 -11.39 1.01
N VAL A 86 -6.24 -11.01 0.14
CA VAL A 86 -6.86 -9.68 0.12
C VAL A 86 -8.13 -9.70 0.99
N PRO A 87 -8.12 -9.13 2.18
CA PRO A 87 -9.33 -8.98 3.00
C PRO A 87 -10.09 -7.71 2.61
N ASP A 88 -11.31 -7.57 3.12
CA ASP A 88 -11.93 -6.26 3.22
C ASP A 88 -11.19 -5.39 4.23
N VAL A 89 -11.13 -4.08 3.97
CA VAL A 89 -10.36 -3.15 4.79
C VAL A 89 -11.04 -1.79 4.94
N THR A 90 -10.81 -1.13 6.06
CA THR A 90 -11.25 0.25 6.28
C THR A 90 -10.49 1.22 5.37
N LEU A 91 -9.18 1.03 5.25
CA LEU A 91 -8.29 1.92 4.50
C LEU A 91 -7.51 1.18 3.42
N LEU A 92 -7.51 1.69 2.20
CA LEU A 92 -6.60 1.31 1.13
C LEU A 92 -5.66 2.46 0.78
N LYS A 93 -4.34 2.26 0.88
CA LYS A 93 -3.39 3.10 0.16
C LYS A 93 -3.42 2.67 -1.30
N ALA A 94 -3.83 3.55 -2.20
CA ALA A 94 -3.93 3.23 -3.62
C ALA A 94 -2.61 2.65 -4.17
N PRO A 95 -2.66 1.50 -4.86
CA PRO A 95 -1.48 0.93 -5.52
C PRO A 95 -0.89 1.90 -6.52
N HIS A 96 0.44 1.89 -6.65
CA HIS A 96 1.22 2.62 -7.64
C HIS A 96 0.72 4.06 -7.88
N HIS A 97 0.44 4.79 -6.79
CA HIS A 97 -0.03 6.19 -6.82
C HIS A 97 -1.30 6.43 -7.67
N GLY A 98 -2.11 5.39 -7.88
CA GLY A 98 -3.29 5.44 -8.76
C GLY A 98 -2.93 5.32 -10.25
N GLY A 99 -1.92 4.54 -10.60
CA GLY A 99 -1.58 4.21 -11.98
C GLY A 99 -2.67 3.41 -12.68
N ALA A 100 -2.76 3.53 -14.01
CA ALA A 100 -3.73 2.78 -14.82
C ALA A 100 -3.47 1.26 -14.80
N ASP A 101 -2.24 0.87 -14.56
CA ASP A 101 -1.72 -0.49 -14.45
C ASP A 101 -1.78 -1.07 -13.03
N ALA A 102 -2.45 -0.38 -12.12
CA ALA A 102 -2.50 -0.72 -10.70
C ALA A 102 -3.93 -0.82 -10.14
N VAL A 103 -4.90 -1.13 -11.01
CA VAL A 103 -6.30 -1.29 -10.63
C VAL A 103 -6.88 -2.53 -11.30
N THR A 104 -7.50 -3.40 -10.51
CA THR A 104 -8.34 -4.51 -10.99
C THR A 104 -9.66 -4.51 -10.24
N SER A 105 -10.76 -4.85 -10.95
CA SER A 105 -12.09 -4.96 -10.33
C SER A 105 -12.08 -6.00 -9.21
N GLU A 106 -11.46 -7.15 -9.47
CA GLU A 106 -11.41 -8.27 -8.53
C GLU A 106 -10.69 -7.91 -7.22
N PHE A 107 -9.59 -7.14 -7.31
CA PHE A 107 -8.90 -6.66 -6.13
C PHE A 107 -9.77 -5.70 -5.31
N LEU A 108 -10.43 -4.76 -5.99
CA LEU A 108 -11.31 -3.80 -5.32
C LEU A 108 -12.57 -4.44 -4.74
N GLU A 109 -13.15 -5.42 -5.42
CA GLU A 109 -14.28 -6.22 -4.93
C GLU A 109 -13.94 -7.04 -3.67
N ARG A 110 -12.68 -7.44 -3.52
CA ARG A 110 -12.20 -8.13 -2.31
C ARG A 110 -11.85 -7.15 -1.19
N ALA A 111 -11.15 -6.07 -1.54
CA ALA A 111 -10.68 -5.09 -0.55
C ALA A 111 -11.80 -4.23 0.02
N GLN A 112 -12.86 -3.93 -0.72
CA GLN A 112 -14.04 -3.14 -0.33
C GLN A 112 -13.71 -1.97 0.60
N PRO A 113 -12.76 -1.10 0.26
CA PRO A 113 -12.27 -0.08 1.18
C PRO A 113 -13.34 0.98 1.47
N GLU A 114 -13.46 1.41 2.74
CA GLU A 114 -14.25 2.59 3.09
C GLU A 114 -13.55 3.87 2.62
N VAL A 115 -12.22 3.92 2.79
CA VAL A 115 -11.39 5.07 2.42
C VAL A 115 -10.26 4.64 1.50
N VAL A 116 -10.08 5.35 0.40
CA VAL A 116 -8.90 5.21 -0.46
C VAL A 116 -8.06 6.48 -0.37
N VAL A 117 -6.77 6.33 -0.07
CA VAL A 117 -5.80 7.42 -0.11
C VAL A 117 -4.82 7.21 -1.25
N ILE A 118 -4.81 8.15 -2.18
CA ILE A 118 -3.87 8.21 -3.30
C ILE A 118 -2.72 9.12 -2.89
N SER A 119 -1.57 8.54 -2.56
CA SER A 119 -0.34 9.29 -2.25
C SER A 119 0.30 9.76 -3.56
N VAL A 120 0.08 10.99 -3.95
CA VAL A 120 0.53 11.53 -5.24
C VAL A 120 0.83 13.03 -5.13
N GLY A 121 1.86 13.48 -5.83
CA GLY A 121 2.19 14.90 -6.00
C GLY A 121 2.05 15.34 -7.45
N VAL A 122 2.56 16.53 -7.76
CA VAL A 122 2.73 16.96 -9.16
C VAL A 122 3.75 16.04 -9.82
N ASN A 123 3.38 15.43 -10.93
CA ASN A 123 4.20 14.44 -11.60
C ASN A 123 4.01 14.49 -13.12
N THR A 124 4.90 13.79 -13.85
CA THR A 124 4.87 13.66 -15.32
C THR A 124 4.39 12.27 -15.76
N TYR A 125 4.06 11.39 -14.83
CA TYR A 125 3.61 10.01 -15.11
C TYR A 125 2.11 9.94 -15.44
N GLY A 126 1.36 11.01 -15.16
CA GLY A 126 -0.09 11.03 -15.36
C GLY A 126 -0.89 10.46 -14.19
N HIS A 127 -0.23 10.26 -13.03
CA HIS A 127 -0.91 9.77 -11.83
C HIS A 127 -1.60 10.91 -11.05
N PRO A 128 -2.74 10.64 -10.38
CA PRO A 128 -3.53 9.44 -10.56
C PRO A 128 -4.18 9.41 -11.94
N HIS A 129 -4.32 8.21 -12.53
CA HIS A 129 -5.02 8.04 -13.80
C HIS A 129 -6.53 8.17 -13.58
N PRO A 130 -7.28 8.87 -14.46
CA PRO A 130 -8.72 9.08 -14.26
C PRO A 130 -9.53 7.80 -14.09
N GLU A 131 -9.19 6.73 -14.84
CA GLU A 131 -9.86 5.43 -14.72
C GLU A 131 -9.62 4.77 -13.37
N ALA A 132 -8.43 4.94 -12.79
CA ALA A 132 -8.13 4.45 -11.45
C ALA A 132 -8.96 5.19 -10.39
N VAL A 133 -9.05 6.52 -10.50
CA VAL A 133 -9.88 7.33 -9.59
C VAL A 133 -11.34 6.89 -9.67
N GLN A 134 -11.89 6.74 -10.89
CA GLN A 134 -13.27 6.28 -11.08
C GLN A 134 -13.51 4.89 -10.48
N ALA A 135 -12.55 3.97 -10.62
CA ALA A 135 -12.66 2.64 -10.03
C ALA A 135 -12.68 2.69 -8.49
N TYR A 136 -11.86 3.54 -7.87
CA TYR A 136 -11.89 3.73 -6.42
C TYR A 136 -13.20 4.39 -5.96
N GLU A 137 -13.68 5.44 -6.65
CA GLU A 137 -14.94 6.13 -6.35
C GLU A 137 -16.16 5.22 -6.48
N ALA A 138 -16.06 4.17 -7.30
CA ALA A 138 -17.14 3.20 -7.48
C ALA A 138 -17.31 2.24 -6.30
N VAL A 139 -16.28 2.06 -5.46
CA VAL A 139 -16.26 1.07 -4.37
C VAL A 139 -16.07 1.66 -2.98
N ALA A 140 -15.48 2.85 -2.86
CA ALA A 140 -15.15 3.48 -1.59
C ALA A 140 -16.11 4.64 -1.26
N ASP A 141 -16.37 4.83 0.03
CA ASP A 141 -17.17 5.98 0.50
C ASP A 141 -16.39 7.30 0.35
N MET A 142 -15.04 7.23 0.39
CA MET A 142 -14.18 8.40 0.30
C MET A 142 -12.90 8.09 -0.47
N VAL A 143 -12.57 8.95 -1.44
CA VAL A 143 -11.29 8.93 -2.16
C VAL A 143 -10.57 10.26 -1.95
N MET A 144 -9.32 10.22 -1.53
CA MET A 144 -8.51 11.39 -1.21
C MET A 144 -7.16 11.34 -1.91
N THR A 145 -6.65 12.50 -2.32
CA THR A 145 -5.28 12.61 -2.86
C THR A 145 -4.42 13.49 -1.96
N THR A 146 -3.16 13.13 -1.75
CA THR A 146 -2.22 14.02 -1.06
C THR A 146 -1.87 15.26 -1.87
N ARG A 147 -2.13 15.25 -3.17
CA ARG A 147 -1.99 16.42 -4.04
C ARG A 147 -2.96 17.54 -3.69
N GLU A 148 -4.19 17.20 -3.30
CA GLU A 148 -5.24 18.17 -2.98
C GLU A 148 -5.30 18.49 -1.49
N GLN A 149 -5.07 17.48 -0.66
CA GLN A 149 -5.26 17.56 0.80
C GLN A 149 -3.96 17.88 1.56
N GLY A 150 -2.80 17.86 0.90
CA GLY A 150 -1.52 17.90 1.57
C GLY A 150 -1.24 16.59 2.31
N GLN A 151 -0.74 16.68 3.53
CA GLN A 151 -0.55 15.51 4.37
C GLN A 151 -1.92 14.91 4.75
N VAL A 152 -2.07 13.60 4.58
CA VAL A 152 -3.22 12.84 5.07
C VAL A 152 -2.74 11.94 6.20
N THR A 153 -3.32 12.11 7.38
CA THR A 153 -3.06 11.26 8.56
C THR A 153 -4.34 10.57 8.95
N ILE A 154 -4.29 9.25 9.10
CA ILE A 154 -5.44 8.45 9.54
C ILE A 154 -5.10 7.82 10.89
N LEU A 155 -5.93 8.08 11.88
CA LEU A 155 -5.85 7.51 13.22
C LEU A 155 -6.94 6.44 13.34
N GLY A 156 -6.56 5.16 13.30
CA GLY A 156 -7.46 4.04 13.50
C GLY A 156 -7.55 3.65 14.98
N TYR A 157 -8.75 3.27 15.41
CA TYR A 157 -9.03 2.81 16.76
C TYR A 157 -9.45 1.34 16.76
N SER A 158 -9.21 0.64 17.85
CA SER A 158 -9.50 -0.80 17.97
C SER A 158 -10.98 -1.16 17.84
N ASP A 159 -11.87 -0.21 18.01
CA ASP A 159 -13.32 -0.38 17.84
C ASP A 159 -13.79 -0.16 16.39
N GLY A 160 -12.87 0.06 15.45
CA GLY A 160 -13.13 0.28 14.03
C GLY A 160 -13.32 1.75 13.64
N ARG A 161 -13.51 2.64 14.60
CA ARG A 161 -13.57 4.08 14.30
C ARG A 161 -12.22 4.58 13.77
N TYR A 162 -12.26 5.63 12.99
CA TYR A 162 -11.07 6.33 12.52
C TYR A 162 -11.29 7.85 12.44
N GLU A 163 -10.21 8.58 12.52
CA GLU A 163 -10.17 10.03 12.29
C GLU A 163 -9.23 10.34 11.14
N ILE A 164 -9.67 11.23 10.25
CA ILE A 164 -8.85 11.74 9.15
C ILE A 164 -8.46 13.17 9.47
N ARG A 165 -7.17 13.45 9.42
CA ARG A 165 -6.60 14.78 9.55
C ARG A 165 -5.86 15.11 8.27
N THR A 166 -6.20 16.24 7.68
CA THR A 166 -5.53 16.78 6.50
C THR A 166 -4.86 18.09 6.85
N GLY A 167 -3.89 18.47 6.07
CA GLY A 167 -3.27 19.77 6.26
C GLY A 167 -1.77 19.75 6.35
N GLY A 168 -1.37 20.80 5.94
CA GLY A 168 -0.24 21.36 5.38
C GLY A 168 1.05 21.16 6.15
N VAL A 169 2.05 21.11 5.40
CA VAL A 169 3.41 21.48 5.75
C VAL A 169 3.48 22.98 5.98
#